data_f97045f82a5b3c9377a9002a64adcf1a
#
_entry.id   f97045f82a5b3c9377a9002a64adcf1a
#
_cell.length_a   1.000
_cell.length_b   1.000
_cell.length_c   1.000
_cell.angle_alpha   90.00
_cell.angle_beta   90.00
_cell.angle_gamma   90.00
#
_symmetry.space_group_name_H-M   'P 1'
#
loop_
_entity.id
_entity.type
_entity.pdbx_description
1 polymer ?
#
loop_
_entity_poly.entity_id
_entity_poly.type
_entity_poly.pdbx_seq_one_letter_code
_entity_poly.pdbx_strand_id
1 'polypeptide(L)'
;MFHRHKDDKLAQAFNDTEQKILDMFGPVIHEYSRAEALADGTLVDVMAEAEKWELANPIKCPFKWHVAMTATVWHEFVQWDNDEEHAYQDESGRLWDVLIMAWFEAKKNPDASEIEFALSSVPHGKQKGEEKRLRLVISGGDNGEPVMTIMLTNED
;
A
#
# COMPACT_ATOMS: atom_id res chain seq x y z
N MET A 1 -13.95 -26.89 15.20
CA MET A 1 -14.59 -26.48 16.45
C MET A 1 -13.70 -26.83 17.64
N PHE A 2 -13.43 -25.88 18.48
CA PHE A 2 -12.54 -26.05 19.62
C PHE A 2 -13.22 -26.73 20.78
N HIS A 3 -12.47 -27.57 21.52
CA HIS A 3 -12.94 -28.11 22.78
C HIS A 3 -12.90 -26.98 23.81
N ARG A 4 -14.04 -26.62 24.35
CA ARG A 4 -14.21 -25.53 25.29
C ARG A 4 -13.20 -25.52 26.43
N HIS A 5 -12.95 -26.69 27.03
CA HIS A 5 -12.02 -26.83 28.14
C HIS A 5 -10.55 -26.59 27.73
N LYS A 6 -10.19 -26.98 26.50
CA LYS A 6 -8.85 -26.81 25.96
C LYS A 6 -8.59 -25.37 25.58
N ASP A 7 -9.61 -24.68 25.05
CA ASP A 7 -9.54 -23.29 24.70
C ASP A 7 -9.40 -22.38 25.90
N ASP A 8 -10.12 -22.69 26.99
CA ASP A 8 -10.05 -21.92 28.23
C ASP A 8 -8.66 -21.97 28.83
N LYS A 9 -7.99 -23.13 28.78
CA LYS A 9 -6.62 -23.28 29.26
C LYS A 9 -5.59 -22.54 28.39
N LEU A 10 -5.76 -22.59 27.07
CA LEU A 10 -4.89 -21.88 26.13
C LEU A 10 -5.07 -20.37 26.28
N ALA A 11 -6.30 -19.90 26.37
CA ALA A 11 -6.60 -18.51 26.57
C ALA A 11 -6.01 -18.00 27.90
N GLN A 12 -6.12 -18.79 28.97
CA GLN A 12 -5.56 -18.42 30.26
C GLN A 12 -4.04 -18.37 30.23
N ALA A 13 -3.37 -19.34 29.59
CA ALA A 13 -1.92 -19.36 29.44
C ALA A 13 -1.43 -18.16 28.63
N PHE A 14 -2.16 -17.79 27.59
CA PHE A 14 -1.86 -16.62 26.76
C PHE A 14 -1.99 -15.32 27.56
N ASN A 15 -3.06 -15.18 28.33
CA ASN A 15 -3.28 -14.02 29.19
C ASN A 15 -2.22 -13.90 30.28
N ASP A 16 -1.80 -15.01 30.87
CA ASP A 16 -0.74 -15.04 31.89
C ASP A 16 0.60 -14.59 31.30
N THR A 17 0.90 -14.99 30.05
CA THR A 17 2.11 -14.58 29.36
C THR A 17 2.08 -13.09 29.03
N GLU A 18 0.95 -12.59 28.56
CA GLU A 18 0.78 -11.15 28.30
C GLU A 18 0.97 -10.34 29.58
N GLN A 19 0.40 -10.78 30.69
CA GLN A 19 0.51 -10.11 31.96
C GLN A 19 1.98 -10.07 32.44
N LYS A 20 2.71 -11.14 32.25
CA LYS A 20 4.16 -11.18 32.57
C LYS A 20 4.95 -10.17 31.73
N ILE A 21 4.63 -10.05 30.45
CA ILE A 21 5.28 -9.06 29.57
C ILE A 21 4.96 -7.65 30.04
N LEU A 22 3.71 -7.37 30.38
CA LEU A 22 3.30 -6.06 30.92
C LEU A 22 4.04 -5.72 32.21
N ASP A 23 4.18 -6.69 33.11
CA ASP A 23 4.86 -6.50 34.39
C ASP A 23 6.35 -6.24 34.23
N MET A 24 6.99 -6.87 33.20
CA MET A 24 8.42 -6.75 32.95
C MET A 24 8.81 -5.53 32.13
N PHE A 25 8.01 -5.18 31.11
CA PHE A 25 8.37 -4.18 30.10
C PHE A 25 7.39 -3.03 29.98
N GLY A 26 6.31 -3.03 30.76
CA GLY A 26 5.24 -2.05 30.66
C GLY A 26 4.19 -2.44 29.63
N PRO A 27 3.27 -1.52 29.28
CA PRO A 27 2.15 -1.82 28.38
C PRO A 27 2.63 -2.30 27.01
N VAL A 28 1.98 -3.34 26.50
CA VAL A 28 2.20 -3.78 25.13
C VAL A 28 1.53 -2.77 24.19
N ILE A 29 2.33 -2.14 23.35
CA ILE A 29 1.79 -1.21 22.35
C ILE A 29 1.25 -2.05 21.20
N HIS A 30 -0.04 -1.87 20.90
CA HIS A 30 -0.64 -2.51 19.74
C HIS A 30 0.02 -1.98 18.47
N GLU A 31 0.65 -2.86 17.71
CA GLU A 31 1.27 -2.49 16.46
C GLU A 31 0.20 -2.36 15.36
N TYR A 32 0.17 -1.22 14.69
CA TYR A 32 -0.76 -0.97 13.59
C TYR A 32 -0.39 -1.84 12.39
N SER A 33 -1.27 -2.79 12.06
CA SER A 33 -1.00 -3.76 11.00
C SER A 33 -1.30 -3.18 9.60
N ARG A 34 -0.71 -3.82 8.58
CA ARG A 34 -1.03 -3.51 7.19
C ARG A 34 -2.51 -3.81 6.88
N ALA A 35 -3.06 -4.89 7.42
CA ALA A 35 -4.47 -5.21 7.25
C ALA A 35 -5.38 -4.12 7.83
N GLU A 36 -5.03 -3.57 8.98
CA GLU A 36 -5.77 -2.46 9.57
C GLU A 36 -5.69 -1.20 8.71
N ALA A 37 -4.50 -0.91 8.16
CA ALA A 37 -4.30 0.23 7.27
C ALA A 37 -5.11 0.09 5.97
N LEU A 38 -5.18 -1.10 5.42
CA LEU A 38 -6.01 -1.37 4.24
C LEU A 38 -7.50 -1.25 4.56
N ALA A 39 -7.92 -1.72 5.75
CA ALA A 39 -9.31 -1.68 6.18
C ALA A 39 -9.80 -0.26 6.44
N ASP A 40 -8.97 0.60 7.03
CA ASP A 40 -9.36 1.98 7.35
C ASP A 40 -9.10 2.99 6.22
N GLY A 41 -8.49 2.56 5.12
CA GLY A 41 -8.24 3.39 3.96
C GLY A 41 -6.97 4.22 3.99
N THR A 42 -6.12 4.06 5.01
CA THR A 42 -4.80 4.70 5.04
C THR A 42 -3.90 4.17 3.93
N LEU A 43 -4.05 2.88 3.61
CA LEU A 43 -3.47 2.25 2.44
C LEU A 43 -4.59 1.82 1.49
N VAL A 44 -4.32 1.90 0.20
CA VAL A 44 -5.23 1.44 -0.86
C VAL A 44 -4.64 0.18 -1.49
N ASP A 45 -5.44 -0.87 -1.58
CA ASP A 45 -5.03 -2.11 -2.23
C ASP A 45 -5.06 -1.91 -3.75
N VAL A 46 -3.87 -1.77 -4.33
CA VAL A 46 -3.74 -1.51 -5.76
C VAL A 46 -4.29 -2.64 -6.61
N MET A 47 -4.07 -3.89 -6.20
CA MET A 47 -4.54 -5.04 -6.96
C MET A 47 -6.06 -5.15 -6.97
N ALA A 48 -6.70 -4.91 -5.82
CA ALA A 48 -8.15 -4.91 -5.72
C ALA A 48 -8.78 -3.79 -6.57
N GLU A 49 -8.16 -2.60 -6.57
CA GLU A 49 -8.64 -1.49 -7.39
C GLU A 49 -8.44 -1.77 -8.89
N ALA A 50 -7.30 -2.35 -9.27
CA ALA A 50 -7.02 -2.70 -10.66
C ALA A 50 -8.04 -3.73 -11.21
N GLU A 51 -8.45 -4.69 -10.41
CA GLU A 51 -9.45 -5.69 -10.79
C GLU A 51 -10.79 -5.06 -11.17
N LYS A 52 -11.17 -3.96 -10.55
CA LYS A 52 -12.43 -3.28 -10.87
C LYS A 52 -12.49 -2.75 -12.29
N TRP A 53 -11.33 -2.50 -12.90
CA TRP A 53 -11.23 -1.96 -14.26
C TRP A 53 -10.88 -3.01 -15.29
N GLU A 54 -10.67 -4.26 -14.90
CA GLU A 54 -10.16 -5.34 -15.77
C GLU A 54 -11.01 -5.57 -17.02
N LEU A 55 -12.32 -5.43 -16.91
CA LEU A 55 -13.24 -5.65 -18.03
C LEU A 55 -13.23 -4.51 -19.05
N ALA A 56 -12.98 -3.28 -18.60
CA ALA A 56 -13.00 -2.09 -19.46
C ALA A 56 -11.62 -1.73 -19.99
N ASN A 57 -10.61 -1.81 -19.12
CA ASN A 57 -9.22 -1.47 -19.41
C ASN A 57 -8.31 -2.36 -18.57
N PRO A 58 -7.96 -3.56 -19.07
CA PRO A 58 -7.16 -4.49 -18.29
C PRO A 58 -5.78 -3.91 -18.00
N ILE A 59 -5.55 -3.57 -16.74
CA ILE A 59 -4.23 -3.24 -16.24
C ILE A 59 -3.72 -4.46 -15.50
N LYS A 60 -2.57 -4.95 -15.94
CA LYS A 60 -1.88 -6.00 -15.20
C LYS A 60 -0.80 -5.35 -14.36
N CYS A 61 -0.93 -5.46 -13.04
CA CYS A 61 0.12 -5.03 -12.15
C CYS A 61 1.41 -5.81 -12.49
N PRO A 62 2.52 -5.11 -12.78
CA PRO A 62 3.78 -5.79 -13.16
C PRO A 62 4.47 -6.48 -11.99
N PHE A 63 4.05 -6.20 -10.76
CA PHE A 63 4.64 -6.77 -9.56
C PHE A 63 3.97 -8.08 -9.16
N LYS A 64 4.76 -9.03 -8.66
CA LYS A 64 4.27 -10.32 -8.18
C LYS A 64 3.80 -10.26 -6.73
N TRP A 65 4.37 -9.34 -5.94
CA TRP A 65 4.03 -9.17 -4.54
C TRP A 65 2.88 -8.19 -4.39
N HIS A 66 2.19 -8.25 -3.26
CA HIS A 66 1.09 -7.32 -2.97
C HIS A 66 1.60 -5.88 -2.95
N VAL A 67 0.91 -5.01 -3.68
CA VAL A 67 1.23 -3.60 -3.77
C VAL A 67 0.09 -2.79 -3.18
N ALA A 68 0.44 -1.87 -2.31
CA ALA A 68 -0.48 -0.86 -1.80
C ALA A 68 0.08 0.53 -2.05
N MET A 69 -0.78 1.52 -2.09
CA MET A 69 -0.41 2.94 -2.11
C MET A 69 -0.94 3.61 -0.87
N THR A 70 -0.24 4.63 -0.38
CA THR A 70 -0.84 5.48 0.64
C THR A 70 -2.06 6.19 0.05
N ALA A 71 -3.00 6.56 0.91
CA ALA A 71 -4.19 7.30 0.49
C ALA A 71 -3.81 8.61 -0.20
N THR A 72 -2.73 9.26 0.25
CA THR A 72 -2.22 10.50 -0.36
C THR A 72 -1.77 10.27 -1.80
N VAL A 73 -0.99 9.21 -2.05
CA VAL A 73 -0.55 8.88 -3.41
C VAL A 73 -1.75 8.56 -4.29
N TRP A 74 -2.68 7.77 -3.79
CA TRP A 74 -3.88 7.43 -4.54
C TRP A 74 -4.66 8.68 -4.95
N HIS A 75 -4.89 9.57 -4.00
CA HIS A 75 -5.63 10.81 -4.24
C HIS A 75 -4.91 11.73 -5.24
N GLU A 76 -3.61 11.95 -5.07
CA GLU A 76 -2.85 12.88 -5.90
C GLU A 76 -2.51 12.34 -7.28
N PHE A 77 -2.23 11.04 -7.39
CA PHE A 77 -1.63 10.48 -8.60
C PHE A 77 -2.56 9.57 -9.40
N VAL A 78 -3.60 9.03 -8.80
CA VAL A 78 -4.53 8.11 -9.49
C VAL A 78 -5.92 8.71 -9.65
N GLN A 79 -6.50 9.19 -8.58
CA GLN A 79 -7.86 9.72 -8.57
C GLN A 79 -8.01 10.93 -9.50
N TRP A 80 -9.12 10.97 -10.26
CA TRP A 80 -9.36 12.05 -11.21
C TRP A 80 -10.85 12.31 -11.38
N ASP A 81 -11.24 13.58 -11.43
CA ASP A 81 -12.65 13.99 -11.43
C ASP A 81 -13.27 14.15 -12.83
N ASN A 82 -12.50 13.97 -13.90
CA ASN A 82 -12.97 14.14 -15.28
C ASN A 82 -13.62 15.51 -15.54
N ASP A 83 -13.01 16.56 -15.00
CA ASP A 83 -13.48 17.94 -15.26
C ASP A 83 -13.10 18.35 -16.68
N GLU A 84 -14.09 18.74 -17.49
CA GLU A 84 -13.87 19.14 -18.88
C GLU A 84 -13.00 20.39 -19.04
N GLU A 85 -12.89 21.22 -18.01
CA GLU A 85 -12.04 22.41 -18.02
C GLU A 85 -10.54 22.06 -17.87
N HIS A 86 -10.24 20.85 -17.44
CA HIS A 86 -8.88 20.39 -17.20
C HIS A 86 -8.47 19.30 -18.21
N ALA A 87 -7.22 18.86 -18.15
CA ALA A 87 -6.74 17.81 -19.02
C ALA A 87 -7.55 16.53 -18.81
N TYR A 88 -7.91 15.88 -19.90
CA TYR A 88 -8.55 14.57 -19.83
C TYR A 88 -7.55 13.56 -19.28
N GLN A 89 -7.96 12.85 -18.26
CA GLN A 89 -7.18 11.77 -17.62
C GLN A 89 -8.09 10.59 -17.35
N ASP A 90 -7.47 9.43 -17.27
CA ASP A 90 -8.12 8.15 -16.97
C ASP A 90 -7.45 7.58 -15.73
N GLU A 91 -8.23 7.25 -14.70
CA GLU A 91 -7.70 6.71 -13.46
C GLU A 91 -6.87 5.44 -13.68
N SER A 92 -7.32 4.56 -14.58
CA SER A 92 -6.57 3.35 -14.89
C SER A 92 -5.24 3.65 -15.56
N GLY A 93 -5.20 4.63 -16.47
CA GLY A 93 -3.96 5.09 -17.10
C GLY A 93 -3.01 5.74 -16.10
N ARG A 94 -3.55 6.54 -15.19
CA ARG A 94 -2.77 7.17 -14.13
C ARG A 94 -2.15 6.12 -13.19
N LEU A 95 -2.92 5.11 -12.81
CA LEU A 95 -2.41 4.00 -12.01
C LEU A 95 -1.31 3.26 -12.74
N TRP A 96 -1.53 2.97 -14.01
CA TRP A 96 -0.52 2.29 -14.85
C TRP A 96 0.78 3.06 -14.88
N ASP A 97 0.73 4.38 -15.05
CA ASP A 97 1.93 5.22 -15.09
C ASP A 97 2.74 5.09 -13.79
N VAL A 98 2.08 5.13 -12.65
CA VAL A 98 2.76 4.96 -11.36
C VAL A 98 3.40 3.59 -11.27
N LEU A 99 2.65 2.54 -11.59
CA LEU A 99 3.13 1.16 -11.45
C LEU A 99 4.30 0.85 -12.39
N ILE A 100 4.22 1.29 -13.64
CA ILE A 100 5.26 0.97 -14.63
C ILE A 100 6.56 1.72 -14.33
N MET A 101 6.48 2.97 -13.89
CA MET A 101 7.67 3.74 -13.53
C MET A 101 8.34 3.16 -12.27
N ALA A 102 7.55 2.75 -11.29
CA ALA A 102 8.06 2.05 -10.12
C ALA A 102 8.76 0.75 -10.51
N TRP A 103 8.15 -0.02 -11.40
CA TRP A 103 8.69 -1.29 -11.87
C TRP A 103 10.03 -1.14 -12.60
N PHE A 104 10.14 -0.15 -13.49
CA PHE A 104 11.40 0.11 -14.20
C PHE A 104 12.54 0.43 -13.24
N GLU A 105 12.29 1.27 -12.23
CA GLU A 105 13.31 1.58 -11.23
C GLU A 105 13.63 0.38 -10.34
N ALA A 106 12.65 -0.41 -9.97
CA ALA A 106 12.86 -1.61 -9.17
C ALA A 106 13.75 -2.62 -9.91
N LYS A 107 13.57 -2.76 -11.22
CA LYS A 107 14.41 -3.65 -12.04
C LYS A 107 15.86 -3.21 -12.10
N LYS A 108 16.13 -1.91 -12.03
CA LYS A 108 17.48 -1.38 -11.99
C LYS A 108 18.17 -1.59 -10.65
N ASN A 109 17.39 -1.79 -9.60
CA ASN A 109 17.87 -1.88 -8.22
C ASN A 109 17.30 -3.12 -7.53
N PRO A 110 17.63 -4.34 -7.99
CA PRO A 110 16.94 -5.56 -7.54
C PRO A 110 17.15 -5.90 -6.07
N ASP A 111 18.20 -5.38 -5.44
CA ASP A 111 18.53 -5.66 -4.05
C ASP A 111 18.11 -4.54 -3.08
N ALA A 112 17.54 -3.46 -3.60
CA ALA A 112 17.14 -2.33 -2.77
C ALA A 112 15.80 -2.58 -2.09
N SER A 113 15.69 -2.18 -0.83
CA SER A 113 14.44 -2.23 -0.07
C SER A 113 13.65 -0.92 -0.14
N GLU A 114 14.26 0.13 -0.65
CA GLU A 114 13.64 1.44 -0.83
C GLU A 114 14.18 2.07 -2.09
N ILE A 115 13.28 2.53 -2.96
CA ILE A 115 13.62 3.03 -4.28
C ILE A 115 12.82 4.30 -4.55
N GLU A 116 13.49 5.39 -4.89
CA GLU A 116 12.82 6.57 -5.43
C GLU A 116 12.67 6.43 -6.93
N PHE A 117 11.54 6.87 -7.45
CA PHE A 117 11.31 6.91 -8.88
C PHE A 117 10.58 8.19 -9.28
N ALA A 118 10.81 8.62 -10.50
CA ALA A 118 10.20 9.82 -11.08
C ALA A 118 9.13 9.42 -12.08
N LEU A 119 8.08 10.23 -12.16
CA LEU A 119 7.05 10.10 -13.20
C LEU A 119 6.55 11.48 -13.56
N SER A 120 5.96 11.60 -14.75
CA SER A 120 5.21 12.77 -15.14
C SER A 120 3.75 12.56 -14.75
N SER A 121 3.17 13.48 -14.02
CA SER A 121 1.78 13.40 -13.59
C SER A 121 1.12 14.76 -13.75
N VAL A 122 -0.13 14.75 -14.20
CA VAL A 122 -0.94 15.97 -14.28
C VAL A 122 -1.55 16.22 -12.92
N PRO A 123 -1.17 17.31 -12.23
CA PRO A 123 -1.79 17.63 -10.95
C PRO A 123 -3.26 17.97 -11.10
N HIS A 124 -4.03 17.78 -10.04
CA HIS A 124 -5.44 18.17 -10.01
C HIS A 124 -5.58 19.67 -10.32
N GLY A 125 -6.52 19.99 -11.20
CA GLY A 125 -6.77 21.37 -11.61
C GLY A 125 -5.79 21.91 -12.64
N LYS A 126 -4.85 21.11 -13.14
CA LYS A 126 -3.86 21.50 -14.13
C LYS A 126 -4.12 20.80 -15.46
N GLN A 127 -3.48 21.30 -16.53
CA GLN A 127 -3.60 20.72 -17.86
C GLN A 127 -2.30 20.05 -18.34
N LYS A 128 -1.17 20.38 -17.71
CA LYS A 128 0.13 19.87 -18.10
C LYS A 128 0.72 19.00 -17.04
N GLY A 129 1.43 17.96 -17.47
CA GLY A 129 2.19 17.10 -16.57
C GLY A 129 3.35 17.83 -15.92
N GLU A 130 3.64 17.44 -14.69
CA GLU A 130 4.80 17.89 -13.94
C GLU A 130 5.59 16.67 -13.50
N GLU A 131 6.91 16.81 -13.43
CA GLU A 131 7.73 15.74 -12.88
C GLU A 131 7.56 15.66 -11.37
N LYS A 132 7.21 14.47 -10.90
CA LYS A 132 7.02 14.18 -9.47
C LYS A 132 7.86 12.97 -9.09
N ARG A 133 8.21 12.88 -7.82
CA ARG A 133 8.96 11.75 -7.29
C ARG A 133 8.16 11.04 -6.23
N LEU A 134 8.18 9.72 -6.30
CA LEU A 134 7.55 8.82 -5.33
C LEU A 134 8.60 7.83 -4.82
N ARG A 135 8.22 7.10 -3.80
CA ARG A 135 9.07 6.13 -3.16
C ARG A 135 8.36 4.78 -3.13
N LEU A 136 9.07 3.72 -3.51
CA LEU A 136 8.61 2.33 -3.39
C LEU A 136 9.39 1.70 -2.25
N VAL A 137 8.66 1.17 -1.27
CA VAL A 137 9.24 0.50 -0.11
C VAL A 137 8.87 -0.98 -0.15
N ILE A 138 9.87 -1.83 -0.03
CA ILE A 138 9.71 -3.28 0.07
C ILE A 138 9.93 -3.66 1.53
N SER A 139 8.96 -4.30 2.13
CA SER A 139 9.01 -4.64 3.55
C SER A 139 8.32 -5.98 3.82
N GLY A 140 8.38 -6.43 5.06
CA GLY A 140 7.60 -7.59 5.49
C GLY A 140 6.15 -7.20 5.76
N GLY A 141 5.22 -8.01 5.29
CA GLY A 141 3.81 -7.87 5.61
C GLY A 141 3.50 -8.42 7.01
N ASP A 142 2.21 -8.51 7.33
CA ASP A 142 1.75 -8.93 8.67
C ASP A 142 2.22 -10.34 9.05
N ASN A 143 2.46 -11.19 8.06
CA ASN A 143 2.95 -12.55 8.25
C ASN A 143 4.42 -12.73 7.81
N GLY A 144 5.16 -11.63 7.66
CA GLY A 144 6.54 -11.66 7.19
C GLY A 144 6.72 -11.82 5.70
N GLU A 145 5.65 -11.94 4.92
CA GLU A 145 5.71 -12.03 3.45
C GLU A 145 6.19 -10.71 2.85
N PRO A 146 6.88 -10.74 1.70
CA PRO A 146 7.29 -9.49 1.07
C PRO A 146 6.08 -8.74 0.51
N VAL A 147 6.01 -7.45 0.81
CA VAL A 147 4.98 -6.54 0.30
C VAL A 147 5.62 -5.25 -0.17
N MET A 148 4.91 -4.53 -1.02
CA MET A 148 5.36 -3.26 -1.57
C MET A 148 4.39 -2.15 -1.21
N THR A 149 4.92 -0.98 -0.94
CA THR A 149 4.11 0.21 -0.64
C THR A 149 4.67 1.40 -1.40
N ILE A 150 3.81 2.07 -2.16
CA ILE A 150 4.15 3.29 -2.86
C ILE A 150 3.67 4.47 -2.02
N MET A 151 4.55 5.40 -1.76
CA MET A 151 4.28 6.55 -0.90
C MET A 151 4.98 7.80 -1.42
N LEU A 152 4.61 8.95 -0.88
CA LEU A 152 5.34 10.18 -1.14
C LEU A 152 6.74 10.07 -0.53
N THR A 153 7.69 10.83 -1.06
CA THR A 153 9.07 10.79 -0.57
C THR A 153 9.21 11.26 0.87
N ASN A 154 8.26 12.05 1.37
CA ASN A 154 8.25 12.57 2.73
C ASN A 154 7.28 11.84 3.68
N GLU A 155 6.67 10.76 3.24
CA GLU A 155 5.83 9.92 4.10
C GLU A 155 6.66 8.84 4.79
N ASP A 156 6.19 8.41 5.94
CA ASP A 156 6.79 7.29 6.69
C ASP A 156 6.01 6.00 6.48
#